data_b40911c6f1561fe4071d4660d50e26a2
#
_entry.id   b40911c6f1561fe4071d4660d50e26a2
#
_cell.length_a   1.000
_cell.length_b   1.000
_cell.length_c   1.000
_cell.angle_alpha   90.00
_cell.angle_beta   90.00
_cell.angle_gamma   90.00
#
_symmetry.space_group_name_H-M   'P 1'
#
loop_
_entity.id
_entity.type
_entity.pdbx_description
1 polymer ?
#
loop_
_entity_poly.entity_id
_entity_poly.type
_entity_poly.pdbx_seq_one_letter_code
_entity_poly.pdbx_strand_id
1 'polypeptide(L)'
;MTTPNDSLDFYPTPDSLAFDMVFSLREVKSGFTTYPKPILEPSAGDGALARQVHTLAFNVHHDYKTGEADRYDKEKARSAELDCIELSSDFRAVLKKDGFRVVHDNFLTFRPTTKYAAIVMNPPFSEGARHLLKALDVMQDGGKVRCLLNAETLRNPCTNERKELAARLEALHATVKYYPDAFKNARRTARVEVALVSVDIPDREPVSRIRLDLKNETAERLKENPEFAALVSSDPITAAIERYNAAAEGVRRIYEEYNGIKSLFSSAGAGKKENPVMAFTKSYNDAIRELRGMYWKQLFEMPQLFDAMTYEMQQDYQKRIKELEGYDFSAYNILTVREEISRNLLSSIDHEIIKLFDDWTNLHYNDEYSKNVHYYNGWCTNSAYKINRKVIFRCNAFDTYDGRFCPRY
;
A
#
# COMPACT_ATOMS: atom_id res chain seq x y z
N MET A 1 -8.72 -33.52 -7.35
CA MET A 1 -8.00 -32.28 -7.01
C MET A 1 -9.06 -31.23 -6.73
N THR A 2 -9.32 -30.94 -5.45
CA THR A 2 -10.19 -29.84 -5.04
C THR A 2 -9.51 -28.54 -5.43
N THR A 3 -10.18 -27.72 -6.20
CA THR A 3 -9.67 -26.38 -6.53
C THR A 3 -9.58 -25.57 -5.23
N PRO A 4 -8.59 -24.66 -5.05
CA PRO A 4 -8.44 -23.82 -3.84
C PRO A 4 -9.71 -23.02 -3.47
N ASN A 5 -10.67 -22.95 -4.37
CA ASN A 5 -11.91 -22.18 -4.22
C ASN A 5 -13.00 -22.85 -3.37
N ASP A 6 -12.88 -24.13 -3.02
CA ASP A 6 -14.00 -24.84 -2.36
C ASP A 6 -14.01 -24.66 -0.82
N SER A 7 -12.92 -24.19 -0.24
CA SER A 7 -12.79 -24.01 1.23
C SER A 7 -13.06 -22.58 1.72
N LEU A 8 -13.15 -21.59 0.82
CA LEU A 8 -13.42 -20.20 1.14
C LEU A 8 -14.85 -19.83 0.73
N ASP A 9 -15.53 -19.06 1.56
CA ASP A 9 -16.85 -18.45 1.28
C ASP A 9 -16.67 -17.31 0.24
N PHE A 10 -16.09 -17.68 -0.92
CA PHE A 10 -15.72 -16.78 -1.99
C PHE A 10 -16.74 -16.82 -3.13
N TYR A 11 -17.35 -15.66 -3.39
CA TYR A 11 -18.27 -15.42 -4.49
C TYR A 11 -17.80 -14.23 -5.32
N PRO A 12 -17.20 -14.45 -6.51
CA PRO A 12 -16.76 -13.35 -7.36
C PRO A 12 -17.92 -12.40 -7.67
N THR A 13 -17.70 -11.11 -7.49
CA THR A 13 -18.75 -10.11 -7.74
C THR A 13 -19.09 -10.06 -9.22
N PRO A 14 -20.36 -10.25 -9.64
CA PRO A 14 -20.76 -10.11 -11.03
C PRO A 14 -20.48 -8.70 -11.56
N ASP A 15 -20.06 -8.58 -12.82
CA ASP A 15 -19.62 -7.31 -13.42
C ASP A 15 -20.68 -6.20 -13.33
N SER A 16 -21.97 -6.54 -13.55
CA SER A 16 -23.06 -5.57 -13.44
C SER A 16 -23.24 -5.04 -12.03
N LEU A 17 -23.07 -5.92 -11.03
CA LEU A 17 -23.18 -5.53 -9.63
C LEU A 17 -21.96 -4.74 -9.16
N ALA A 18 -20.77 -5.13 -9.60
CA ALA A 18 -19.53 -4.38 -9.38
C ALA A 18 -19.63 -2.96 -9.98
N PHE A 19 -20.18 -2.86 -11.21
CA PHE A 19 -20.45 -1.58 -11.83
C PHE A 19 -21.40 -0.72 -10.99
N ASP A 20 -22.56 -1.27 -10.59
CA ASP A 20 -23.55 -0.53 -9.76
C ASP A 20 -22.93 -0.04 -8.45
N MET A 21 -22.13 -0.86 -7.77
CA MET A 21 -21.44 -0.51 -6.55
C MET A 21 -20.50 0.67 -6.75
N VAL A 22 -19.59 0.58 -7.70
CA VAL A 22 -18.58 1.60 -7.95
C VAL A 22 -19.21 2.87 -8.51
N PHE A 23 -20.15 2.73 -9.46
CA PHE A 23 -20.87 3.85 -10.06
C PHE A 23 -21.67 4.67 -9.02
N SER A 24 -22.18 4.02 -7.98
CA SER A 24 -22.88 4.70 -6.87
C SER A 24 -21.99 5.59 -6.01
N LEU A 25 -20.66 5.46 -6.10
CA LEU A 25 -19.70 6.34 -5.42
C LEU A 25 -19.51 7.69 -6.09
N ARG A 26 -19.93 7.82 -7.37
CA ARG A 26 -19.68 9.02 -8.16
C ARG A 26 -20.24 10.28 -7.49
N GLU A 27 -19.52 11.37 -7.70
CA GLU A 27 -19.93 12.71 -7.32
C GLU A 27 -19.94 13.59 -8.56
N VAL A 28 -20.86 14.53 -8.61
CA VAL A 28 -20.88 15.54 -9.68
C VAL A 28 -20.42 16.85 -9.08
N LYS A 29 -19.19 17.27 -9.46
CA LYS A 29 -18.61 18.56 -9.03
C LYS A 29 -18.38 19.43 -10.28
N SER A 30 -19.00 20.61 -10.30
CA SER A 30 -18.86 21.55 -11.41
C SER A 30 -19.16 20.94 -12.79
N GLY A 31 -20.15 20.06 -12.88
CA GLY A 31 -20.54 19.37 -14.11
C GLY A 31 -19.67 18.16 -14.51
N PHE A 32 -18.63 17.86 -13.76
CA PHE A 32 -17.76 16.71 -14.02
C PHE A 32 -18.05 15.56 -13.03
N THR A 33 -18.06 14.34 -13.55
CA THR A 33 -18.14 13.14 -12.72
C THR A 33 -16.79 12.86 -12.09
N THR A 34 -16.75 12.76 -10.78
CA THR A 34 -15.54 12.42 -9.99
C THR A 34 -15.84 11.26 -9.06
N TYR A 35 -14.79 10.60 -8.59
CA TYR A 35 -14.88 9.53 -7.59
C TYR A 35 -14.03 9.90 -6.38
N PRO A 36 -14.50 9.60 -5.15
CA PRO A 36 -13.70 9.83 -3.95
C PRO A 36 -12.43 8.97 -3.98
N LYS A 37 -11.32 9.51 -3.51
CA LYS A 37 -10.00 8.85 -3.46
C LYS A 37 -9.29 9.24 -2.16
N PRO A 38 -8.49 8.35 -1.55
CA PRO A 38 -8.20 6.96 -1.93
C PRO A 38 -9.36 5.99 -1.62
N ILE A 39 -9.37 4.84 -2.29
CA ILE A 39 -10.38 3.78 -2.15
C ILE A 39 -9.75 2.54 -1.52
N LEU A 40 -10.49 1.85 -0.64
CA LEU A 40 -10.10 0.56 -0.07
C LEU A 40 -11.07 -0.53 -0.52
N GLU A 41 -10.53 -1.65 -0.98
CA GLU A 41 -11.27 -2.91 -1.17
C GLU A 41 -10.75 -3.97 -0.20
N PRO A 42 -11.46 -4.20 0.92
CA PRO A 42 -10.95 -5.04 2.01
C PRO A 42 -11.22 -6.54 1.88
N SER A 43 -11.74 -7.01 0.75
CA SER A 43 -11.98 -8.44 0.46
C SER A 43 -11.90 -8.66 -1.03
N ALA A 44 -10.69 -8.45 -1.58
CA ALA A 44 -10.51 -8.25 -3.02
C ALA A 44 -10.69 -9.52 -3.86
N GLY A 45 -10.52 -10.71 -3.26
CA GLY A 45 -10.66 -11.97 -3.97
C GLY A 45 -9.77 -12.04 -5.20
N ASP A 46 -10.37 -12.39 -6.34
CA ASP A 46 -9.70 -12.42 -7.64
C ASP A 46 -9.55 -11.05 -8.31
N GLY A 47 -9.92 -9.95 -7.64
CA GLY A 47 -9.82 -8.58 -8.13
C GLY A 47 -10.95 -8.13 -9.06
N ALA A 48 -12.08 -8.84 -9.11
CA ALA A 48 -13.20 -8.46 -9.98
C ALA A 48 -13.72 -7.05 -9.67
N LEU A 49 -13.93 -6.72 -8.41
CA LEU A 49 -14.39 -5.41 -7.98
C LEU A 49 -13.28 -4.36 -8.11
N ALA A 50 -12.02 -4.70 -7.77
CA ALA A 50 -10.87 -3.83 -7.95
C ALA A 50 -10.67 -3.40 -9.42
N ARG A 51 -10.83 -4.31 -10.38
CA ARG A 51 -10.78 -3.98 -11.82
C ARG A 51 -11.86 -2.98 -12.21
N GLN A 52 -13.06 -3.12 -11.64
CA GLN A 52 -14.15 -2.17 -11.91
C GLN A 52 -13.85 -0.77 -11.30
N VAL A 53 -13.25 -0.73 -10.12
CA VAL A 53 -12.77 0.53 -9.51
C VAL A 53 -11.69 1.17 -10.39
N HIS A 54 -10.72 0.40 -10.88
CA HIS A 54 -9.71 0.89 -11.81
C HIS A 54 -10.34 1.51 -13.06
N THR A 55 -11.30 0.81 -13.67
CA THR A 55 -11.95 1.27 -14.91
C THR A 55 -12.73 2.57 -14.68
N LEU A 56 -13.58 2.62 -13.65
CA LEU A 56 -14.48 3.77 -13.46
C LEU A 56 -13.83 4.95 -12.76
N ALA A 57 -13.02 4.70 -11.72
CA ALA A 57 -12.47 5.77 -10.90
C ALA A 57 -11.10 6.27 -11.37
N PHE A 58 -10.34 5.44 -12.10
CA PHE A 58 -8.96 5.74 -12.49
C PHE A 58 -8.70 5.68 -14.00
N ASN A 59 -9.70 5.33 -14.83
CA ASN A 59 -9.54 5.13 -16.28
C ASN A 59 -8.41 4.14 -16.63
N VAL A 60 -8.31 3.05 -15.88
CA VAL A 60 -7.40 1.93 -16.13
C VAL A 60 -8.18 0.80 -16.75
N HIS A 61 -7.71 0.28 -17.89
CA HIS A 61 -8.34 -0.83 -18.58
C HIS A 61 -7.58 -2.13 -18.30
N HIS A 62 -8.34 -3.21 -18.09
CA HIS A 62 -7.81 -4.54 -17.87
C HIS A 62 -8.25 -5.45 -19.00
N ASP A 63 -7.33 -6.28 -19.48
CA ASP A 63 -7.65 -7.34 -20.43
C ASP A 63 -8.64 -8.32 -19.81
N TYR A 64 -9.75 -8.60 -20.51
CA TYR A 64 -10.83 -9.42 -19.98
C TYR A 64 -10.46 -10.91 -19.82
N LYS A 65 -9.38 -11.38 -20.48
CA LYS A 65 -8.92 -12.78 -20.41
C LYS A 65 -7.86 -12.97 -19.32
N THR A 66 -6.91 -12.04 -19.24
CA THR A 66 -5.76 -12.16 -18.36
C THR A 66 -5.96 -11.44 -17.02
N GLY A 67 -6.85 -10.47 -16.94
CA GLY A 67 -7.04 -9.58 -15.78
C GLY A 67 -5.94 -8.55 -15.60
N GLU A 68 -4.88 -8.58 -16.42
CA GLU A 68 -3.76 -7.64 -16.32
C GLU A 68 -4.18 -6.27 -16.88
N ALA A 69 -3.62 -5.20 -16.31
CA ALA A 69 -3.78 -3.86 -16.86
C ALA A 69 -3.21 -3.79 -18.28
N ASP A 70 -3.88 -3.07 -19.16
CA ASP A 70 -3.41 -2.81 -20.52
C ASP A 70 -1.98 -2.24 -20.46
N ARG A 71 -1.18 -2.57 -21.48
CA ARG A 71 0.23 -2.15 -21.56
C ARG A 71 0.39 -0.64 -21.37
N TYR A 72 -0.53 0.16 -21.91
CA TYR A 72 -0.52 1.64 -21.81
C TYR A 72 -1.02 2.14 -20.46
N ASP A 73 -1.79 1.35 -19.72
CA ASP A 73 -2.40 1.73 -18.45
C ASP A 73 -1.66 1.19 -17.22
N LYS A 74 -0.57 0.41 -17.40
CA LYS A 74 0.20 -0.17 -16.29
C LYS A 74 0.72 0.87 -15.29
N GLU A 75 1.15 2.03 -15.77
CA GLU A 75 1.63 3.11 -14.90
C GLU A 75 0.48 3.75 -14.12
N LYS A 76 -0.68 3.94 -14.76
CA LYS A 76 -1.89 4.43 -14.09
C LYS A 76 -2.37 3.44 -13.03
N ALA A 77 -2.35 2.14 -13.32
CA ALA A 77 -2.72 1.09 -12.37
C ALA A 77 -1.83 1.13 -11.12
N ARG A 78 -0.52 1.28 -11.29
CA ARG A 78 0.44 1.38 -10.18
C ARG A 78 0.26 2.65 -9.35
N SER A 79 -0.10 3.76 -9.98
CA SER A 79 -0.32 5.05 -9.32
C SER A 79 -1.74 5.23 -8.79
N ALA A 80 -2.67 4.31 -9.11
CA ALA A 80 -4.03 4.36 -8.61
C ALA A 80 -4.06 4.33 -7.09
N GLU A 81 -4.84 5.22 -6.50
CA GLU A 81 -5.06 5.27 -5.05
C GLU A 81 -6.15 4.25 -4.66
N LEU A 82 -5.90 2.99 -5.02
CA LEU A 82 -6.71 1.83 -4.66
C LEU A 82 -5.85 0.84 -3.88
N ASP A 83 -6.26 0.56 -2.66
CA ASP A 83 -5.67 -0.44 -1.78
C ASP A 83 -6.56 -1.67 -1.69
N CYS A 84 -5.97 -2.84 -1.77
CA CYS A 84 -6.64 -4.12 -1.64
C CYS A 84 -6.16 -4.85 -0.38
N ILE A 85 -7.07 -5.59 0.25
CA ILE A 85 -6.76 -6.57 1.30
C ILE A 85 -7.37 -7.90 0.89
N GLU A 86 -6.61 -8.98 1.08
CA GLU A 86 -7.08 -10.32 0.72
C GLU A 86 -6.43 -11.37 1.61
N LEU A 87 -7.24 -12.26 2.19
CA LEU A 87 -6.79 -13.28 3.14
C LEU A 87 -6.05 -14.44 2.44
N SER A 88 -6.50 -14.84 1.25
CA SER A 88 -5.89 -15.94 0.48
C SER A 88 -4.54 -15.51 -0.12
N SER A 89 -3.49 -16.28 0.15
CA SER A 89 -2.16 -16.08 -0.44
C SER A 89 -2.18 -16.16 -1.96
N ASP A 90 -3.00 -17.06 -2.51
CA ASP A 90 -3.10 -17.28 -3.95
C ASP A 90 -3.74 -16.09 -4.65
N PHE A 91 -4.84 -15.56 -4.08
CA PHE A 91 -5.46 -14.35 -4.61
C PHE A 91 -4.58 -13.12 -4.43
N ARG A 92 -3.84 -13.00 -3.32
CA ARG A 92 -2.84 -11.92 -3.18
C ARG A 92 -1.77 -11.97 -4.27
N ALA A 93 -1.32 -13.18 -4.66
CA ALA A 93 -0.37 -13.32 -5.75
C ALA A 93 -0.97 -12.88 -7.10
N VAL A 94 -2.24 -13.23 -7.38
CA VAL A 94 -2.97 -12.79 -8.57
C VAL A 94 -3.11 -11.26 -8.58
N LEU A 95 -3.59 -10.67 -7.49
CA LEU A 95 -3.76 -9.21 -7.37
C LEU A 95 -2.44 -8.46 -7.62
N LYS A 96 -1.34 -8.90 -7.01
CA LYS A 96 -0.02 -8.29 -7.21
C LYS A 96 0.45 -8.42 -8.67
N LYS A 97 0.21 -9.57 -9.31
CA LYS A 97 0.52 -9.78 -10.73
C LYS A 97 -0.26 -8.82 -11.62
N ASP A 98 -1.54 -8.60 -11.31
CA ASP A 98 -2.43 -7.70 -12.04
C ASP A 98 -2.14 -6.20 -11.77
N GLY A 99 -1.17 -5.91 -10.89
CA GLY A 99 -0.72 -4.53 -10.58
C GLY A 99 -1.47 -3.86 -9.44
N PHE A 100 -2.32 -4.58 -8.69
CA PHE A 100 -3.01 -4.04 -7.53
C PHE A 100 -2.09 -3.95 -6.31
N ARG A 101 -2.26 -2.89 -5.52
CA ARG A 101 -1.54 -2.69 -4.27
C ARG A 101 -2.23 -3.44 -3.14
N VAL A 102 -1.63 -4.55 -2.69
CA VAL A 102 -2.13 -5.35 -1.56
C VAL A 102 -1.43 -4.89 -0.29
N VAL A 103 -2.15 -4.20 0.58
CA VAL A 103 -1.59 -3.53 1.77
C VAL A 103 -1.65 -4.35 3.06
N HIS A 104 -2.49 -5.39 3.10
CA HIS A 104 -2.62 -6.29 4.25
C HIS A 104 -3.27 -7.62 3.84
N ASP A 105 -3.19 -8.62 4.71
CA ASP A 105 -3.82 -9.92 4.49
C ASP A 105 -5.19 -10.05 5.15
N ASN A 106 -5.41 -9.41 6.31
CA ASN A 106 -6.65 -9.56 7.07
C ASN A 106 -7.25 -8.20 7.44
N PHE A 107 -8.43 -7.91 6.88
CA PHE A 107 -9.12 -6.65 7.11
C PHE A 107 -9.54 -6.46 8.57
N LEU A 108 -9.92 -7.51 9.27
CA LEU A 108 -10.39 -7.39 10.65
C LEU A 108 -9.29 -6.95 11.63
N THR A 109 -8.04 -7.25 11.30
CA THR A 109 -6.87 -6.82 12.09
C THR A 109 -6.20 -5.56 11.53
N PHE A 110 -6.59 -5.14 10.33
CA PHE A 110 -6.02 -3.98 9.66
C PHE A 110 -6.33 -2.68 10.42
N ARG A 111 -5.30 -1.85 10.60
CA ARG A 111 -5.40 -0.53 11.22
C ARG A 111 -4.74 0.49 10.29
N PRO A 112 -5.52 1.11 9.39
CA PRO A 112 -4.97 2.04 8.41
C PRO A 112 -4.46 3.33 9.06
N THR A 113 -3.33 3.82 8.59
CA THR A 113 -2.90 5.22 8.81
C THR A 113 -3.41 6.13 7.69
N THR A 114 -3.73 5.57 6.51
CA THR A 114 -4.39 6.28 5.41
C THR A 114 -5.83 6.61 5.77
N LYS A 115 -6.26 7.85 5.53
CA LYS A 115 -7.68 8.20 5.51
C LYS A 115 -8.26 7.89 4.14
N TYR A 116 -9.06 6.84 4.06
CA TYR A 116 -9.78 6.48 2.83
C TYR A 116 -10.99 7.39 2.65
N ALA A 117 -11.30 7.70 1.40
CA ALA A 117 -12.50 8.45 1.05
C ALA A 117 -13.67 7.52 0.69
N ALA A 118 -13.39 6.28 0.34
CA ALA A 118 -14.39 5.24 0.13
C ALA A 118 -13.88 3.84 0.47
N ILE A 119 -14.82 2.98 0.87
CA ILE A 119 -14.65 1.53 0.99
C ILE A 119 -15.67 0.86 0.09
N VAL A 120 -15.22 -0.07 -0.76
CA VAL A 120 -16.07 -0.91 -1.61
C VAL A 120 -15.73 -2.35 -1.33
N MET A 121 -16.71 -3.20 -0.97
CA MET A 121 -16.40 -4.56 -0.58
C MET A 121 -17.52 -5.55 -0.84
N ASN A 122 -17.12 -6.78 -1.17
CA ASN A 122 -17.96 -7.97 -1.15
C ASN A 122 -17.34 -8.99 -0.17
N PRO A 123 -17.56 -8.84 1.14
CA PRO A 123 -16.95 -9.70 2.14
C PRO A 123 -17.54 -11.11 2.11
N PRO A 124 -16.86 -12.12 2.71
CA PRO A 124 -17.44 -13.43 2.95
C PRO A 124 -18.81 -13.30 3.62
N PHE A 125 -19.83 -13.96 3.08
CA PHE A 125 -21.21 -13.78 3.57
C PHE A 125 -21.39 -14.20 5.03
N SER A 126 -20.62 -15.19 5.49
CA SER A 126 -20.61 -15.63 6.89
C SER A 126 -20.15 -14.54 7.85
N GLU A 127 -19.19 -13.70 7.44
CA GLU A 127 -18.54 -12.65 8.23
C GLU A 127 -18.98 -11.22 7.83
N GLY A 128 -19.97 -11.12 6.95
CA GLY A 128 -20.35 -9.85 6.32
C GLY A 128 -20.72 -8.74 7.31
N ALA A 129 -21.46 -9.07 8.38
CA ALA A 129 -21.82 -8.11 9.41
C ALA A 129 -20.58 -7.52 10.11
N ARG A 130 -19.64 -8.38 10.48
CA ARG A 130 -18.41 -8.02 11.16
C ARG A 130 -17.48 -7.17 10.30
N HIS A 131 -17.40 -7.49 9.00
CA HIS A 131 -16.64 -6.70 8.04
C HIS A 131 -17.25 -5.32 7.84
N LEU A 132 -18.59 -5.22 7.71
CA LEU A 132 -19.23 -3.93 7.55
C LEU A 132 -19.12 -3.06 8.81
N LEU A 133 -19.26 -3.63 10.00
CA LEU A 133 -19.00 -2.90 11.25
C LEU A 133 -17.58 -2.34 11.28
N LYS A 134 -16.57 -3.16 10.92
CA LYS A 134 -15.18 -2.71 10.82
C LYS A 134 -15.00 -1.60 9.77
N ALA A 135 -15.67 -1.68 8.62
CA ALA A 135 -15.62 -0.64 7.60
C ALA A 135 -16.19 0.70 8.11
N LEU A 136 -17.32 0.65 8.85
CA LEU A 136 -17.89 1.82 9.47
C LEU A 136 -16.95 2.44 10.54
N ASP A 137 -16.20 1.61 11.27
CA ASP A 137 -15.19 2.11 12.22
C ASP A 137 -14.02 2.78 11.50
N VAL A 138 -13.54 2.22 10.39
CA VAL A 138 -12.47 2.82 9.58
C VAL A 138 -12.91 4.16 9.00
N MET A 139 -14.19 4.30 8.65
CA MET A 139 -14.76 5.48 8.00
C MET A 139 -15.45 6.46 8.98
N GLN A 140 -15.24 6.32 10.28
CA GLN A 140 -15.92 7.12 11.31
C GLN A 140 -15.72 8.64 11.16
N ASP A 141 -14.65 9.08 10.49
CA ASP A 141 -14.35 10.52 10.27
C ASP A 141 -14.93 11.07 8.97
N GLY A 142 -15.71 10.28 8.23
CA GLY A 142 -16.34 10.66 6.97
C GLY A 142 -15.98 9.76 5.80
N GLY A 143 -16.76 9.82 4.72
CA GLY A 143 -16.55 9.09 3.47
C GLY A 143 -17.70 8.16 3.08
N LYS A 144 -17.48 7.25 2.15
CA LYS A 144 -18.53 6.40 1.57
C LYS A 144 -18.23 4.93 1.73
N VAL A 145 -19.23 4.13 2.12
CA VAL A 145 -19.11 2.67 2.19
C VAL A 145 -20.13 2.05 1.25
N ARG A 146 -19.69 1.10 0.43
CA ARG A 146 -20.50 0.25 -0.43
C ARG A 146 -20.18 -1.20 -0.14
N CYS A 147 -21.15 -1.93 0.41
CA CYS A 147 -20.95 -3.29 0.87
C CYS A 147 -22.06 -4.21 0.37
N LEU A 148 -21.67 -5.36 -0.20
CA LEU A 148 -22.59 -6.44 -0.49
C LEU A 148 -22.72 -7.35 0.74
N LEU A 149 -23.93 -7.65 1.12
CA LEU A 149 -24.25 -8.59 2.17
C LEU A 149 -25.27 -9.61 1.68
N ASN A 150 -25.30 -10.77 2.31
CA ASN A 150 -26.47 -11.63 2.24
C ASN A 150 -27.68 -10.88 2.81
N ALA A 151 -28.81 -10.85 2.07
CA ALA A 151 -30.02 -10.15 2.49
C ALA A 151 -30.53 -10.59 3.88
N GLU A 152 -30.35 -11.86 4.23
CA GLU A 152 -30.71 -12.41 5.56
C GLU A 152 -29.93 -11.78 6.71
N THR A 153 -28.73 -11.25 6.45
CA THR A 153 -27.95 -10.54 7.49
C THR A 153 -28.68 -9.30 8.01
N LEU A 154 -29.45 -8.64 7.14
CA LEU A 154 -30.23 -7.44 7.50
C LEU A 154 -31.66 -7.77 7.91
N ARG A 155 -32.31 -8.75 7.24
CA ARG A 155 -33.70 -9.13 7.54
C ARG A 155 -33.86 -9.89 8.85
N ASN A 156 -32.82 -10.64 9.24
CA ASN A 156 -32.86 -11.46 10.44
C ASN A 156 -31.67 -11.16 11.37
N PRO A 157 -31.75 -10.07 12.16
CA PRO A 157 -30.68 -9.65 13.07
C PRO A 157 -30.68 -10.50 14.36
N CYS A 158 -30.41 -11.78 14.25
CA CYS A 158 -30.45 -12.71 15.37
C CYS A 158 -29.19 -12.68 16.29
N THR A 159 -28.06 -12.20 15.77
CA THR A 159 -26.81 -12.08 16.56
C THR A 159 -26.61 -10.67 17.08
N ASN A 160 -25.79 -10.50 18.13
CA ASN A 160 -25.47 -9.19 18.67
C ASN A 160 -24.81 -8.29 17.63
N GLU A 161 -23.90 -8.83 16.83
CA GLU A 161 -23.23 -8.11 15.73
C GLU A 161 -24.25 -7.61 14.67
N ARG A 162 -25.21 -8.44 14.28
CA ARG A 162 -26.25 -8.04 13.32
C ARG A 162 -27.21 -6.98 13.90
N LYS A 163 -27.52 -7.06 15.22
CA LYS A 163 -28.32 -6.03 15.90
C LYS A 163 -27.57 -4.71 15.97
N GLU A 164 -26.29 -4.75 16.33
CA GLU A 164 -25.43 -3.57 16.34
C GLU A 164 -25.34 -2.95 14.94
N LEU A 165 -25.11 -3.79 13.92
CA LEU A 165 -25.06 -3.34 12.53
C LEU A 165 -26.36 -2.65 12.12
N ALA A 166 -27.52 -3.25 12.40
CA ALA A 166 -28.82 -2.67 12.06
C ALA A 166 -29.01 -1.30 12.70
N ALA A 167 -28.69 -1.16 14.00
CA ALA A 167 -28.77 0.13 14.71
C ALA A 167 -27.82 1.18 14.12
N ARG A 168 -26.59 0.81 13.76
CA ARG A 168 -25.64 1.75 13.14
C ARG A 168 -26.04 2.17 11.74
N LEU A 169 -26.56 1.25 10.92
CA LEU A 169 -27.08 1.56 9.59
C LEU A 169 -28.28 2.49 9.63
N GLU A 170 -29.20 2.30 10.58
CA GLU A 170 -30.31 3.21 10.83
C GLU A 170 -29.83 4.60 11.23
N ALA A 171 -28.91 4.69 12.20
CA ALA A 171 -28.36 5.97 12.68
C ALA A 171 -27.61 6.73 11.57
N LEU A 172 -26.99 6.03 10.62
CA LEU A 172 -26.26 6.60 9.48
C LEU A 172 -27.16 6.80 8.24
N HIS A 173 -28.47 6.57 8.34
CA HIS A 173 -29.42 6.67 7.23
C HIS A 173 -28.99 5.89 5.99
N ALA A 174 -28.49 4.67 6.20
CA ALA A 174 -28.01 3.80 5.14
C ALA A 174 -29.13 3.48 4.14
N THR A 175 -28.81 3.43 2.85
CA THR A 175 -29.71 2.94 1.82
C THR A 175 -29.39 1.50 1.48
N VAL A 176 -30.43 0.68 1.30
CA VAL A 176 -30.29 -0.75 1.00
C VAL A 176 -31.06 -1.07 -0.27
N LYS A 177 -30.35 -1.66 -1.25
CA LYS A 177 -30.95 -2.15 -2.50
C LYS A 177 -30.78 -3.66 -2.57
N TYR A 178 -31.90 -4.38 -2.75
CA TYR A 178 -31.89 -5.84 -2.83
C TYR A 178 -31.80 -6.31 -4.27
N TYR A 179 -30.98 -7.34 -4.50
CA TYR A 179 -30.76 -7.96 -5.80
C TYR A 179 -31.10 -9.46 -5.70
N PRO A 180 -32.30 -9.86 -6.12
CA PRO A 180 -32.64 -11.28 -6.20
C PRO A 180 -31.77 -11.96 -7.27
N ASP A 181 -31.35 -13.19 -7.00
CA ASP A 181 -30.61 -14.02 -7.97
C ASP A 181 -29.33 -13.38 -8.55
N ALA A 182 -28.71 -12.46 -7.83
CA ALA A 182 -27.54 -11.69 -8.30
C ALA A 182 -26.35 -12.58 -8.75
N PHE A 183 -26.20 -13.75 -8.14
CA PHE A 183 -25.13 -14.72 -8.45
C PHE A 183 -25.58 -15.88 -9.34
N LYS A 184 -26.77 -15.83 -9.94
CA LYS A 184 -27.29 -16.91 -10.78
C LYS A 184 -26.42 -17.21 -12.00
N ASN A 185 -25.79 -16.18 -12.58
CA ASN A 185 -24.90 -16.24 -13.74
C ASN A 185 -23.43 -15.99 -13.38
N ALA A 186 -23.08 -15.98 -12.09
CA ALA A 186 -21.71 -15.79 -11.65
C ALA A 186 -20.88 -17.07 -11.89
N ARG A 187 -19.54 -16.95 -11.90
CA ARG A 187 -18.62 -18.09 -12.00
C ARG A 187 -18.88 -19.16 -10.95
N ARG A 188 -19.38 -18.77 -9.78
CA ARG A 188 -19.92 -19.65 -8.74
C ARG A 188 -21.38 -19.28 -8.53
N THR A 189 -22.28 -20.16 -8.96
CA THR A 189 -23.74 -19.94 -8.88
C THR A 189 -24.22 -20.12 -7.43
N ALA A 190 -24.90 -19.13 -6.91
CA ALA A 190 -25.63 -19.22 -5.64
C ALA A 190 -27.02 -18.61 -5.81
N ARG A 191 -28.03 -19.31 -5.29
CA ARG A 191 -29.41 -18.77 -5.18
C ARG A 191 -29.52 -17.97 -3.88
N VAL A 192 -28.75 -16.89 -3.78
CA VAL A 192 -28.73 -16.02 -2.61
C VAL A 192 -29.15 -14.64 -3.05
N GLU A 193 -30.15 -14.09 -2.38
CA GLU A 193 -30.47 -12.68 -2.50
C GLU A 193 -29.41 -11.87 -1.77
N VAL A 194 -28.87 -10.86 -2.42
CA VAL A 194 -27.89 -9.96 -1.80
C VAL A 194 -28.48 -8.57 -1.63
N ALA A 195 -27.97 -7.88 -0.63
CA ALA A 195 -28.26 -6.50 -0.34
C ALA A 195 -27.02 -5.64 -0.56
N LEU A 196 -27.11 -4.65 -1.43
CA LEU A 196 -26.12 -3.58 -1.54
C LEU A 196 -26.46 -2.52 -0.48
N VAL A 197 -25.63 -2.43 0.52
CA VAL A 197 -25.68 -1.41 1.57
C VAL A 197 -24.82 -0.23 1.15
N SER A 198 -25.42 0.95 1.09
CA SER A 198 -24.76 2.20 0.76
C SER A 198 -24.87 3.15 1.94
N VAL A 199 -23.71 3.58 2.45
CA VAL A 199 -23.63 4.51 3.57
C VAL A 199 -22.73 5.68 3.13
N ASP A 200 -23.26 6.89 3.24
CA ASP A 200 -22.51 8.13 3.05
C ASP A 200 -22.36 8.78 4.43
N ILE A 201 -21.16 8.69 4.98
CA ILE A 201 -20.85 9.21 6.31
C ILE A 201 -20.37 10.65 6.13
N PRO A 202 -21.05 11.64 6.73
CA PRO A 202 -20.61 13.02 6.62
C PRO A 202 -19.23 13.20 7.26
N ASP A 203 -18.44 14.10 6.68
CA ASP A 203 -17.17 14.49 7.29
C ASP A 203 -17.44 14.99 8.70
N ARG A 204 -16.73 14.42 9.66
CA ARG A 204 -16.83 14.85 11.03
C ARG A 204 -16.21 16.24 11.13
N GLU A 205 -16.98 17.23 11.54
CA GLU A 205 -16.41 18.53 11.86
C GLU A 205 -15.39 18.35 12.99
N PRO A 206 -14.11 18.69 12.75
CA PRO A 206 -13.10 18.57 13.77
C PRO A 206 -13.43 19.55 14.91
N VAL A 207 -13.74 19.00 16.06
CA VAL A 207 -13.88 19.82 17.28
C VAL A 207 -12.46 20.15 17.73
N SER A 208 -12.04 21.39 17.53
CA SER A 208 -10.76 21.86 18.08
C SER A 208 -10.75 21.66 19.59
N ARG A 209 -9.75 20.90 20.06
CA ARG A 209 -9.48 20.71 21.49
C ARG A 209 -8.59 21.82 22.05
N ILE A 210 -8.18 22.77 21.22
CA ILE A 210 -7.44 23.92 21.65
C ILE A 210 -8.38 24.77 22.50
N ARG A 211 -8.38 24.53 23.78
CA ARG A 211 -8.91 25.49 24.73
C ARG A 211 -7.92 26.65 24.76
N LEU A 212 -8.36 27.81 24.33
CA LEU A 212 -7.65 29.08 24.55
C LEU A 212 -7.67 29.43 26.05
N ASP A 213 -7.20 28.55 26.89
CA ASP A 213 -6.87 28.86 28.26
C ASP A 213 -5.54 29.62 28.23
N LEU A 214 -5.66 30.94 28.11
CA LEU A 214 -4.56 31.91 28.17
C LEU A 214 -3.83 31.95 29.54
N LYS A 215 -3.84 30.88 30.30
CA LYS A 215 -3.14 30.74 31.56
C LYS A 215 -2.09 29.64 31.52
N ASN A 216 -0.85 30.08 31.31
CA ASN A 216 0.40 29.50 31.81
C ASN A 216 0.42 28.03 32.24
N GLU A 217 0.43 27.08 31.30
CA GLU A 217 0.82 25.69 31.58
C GLU A 217 1.67 25.08 30.46
N THR A 218 2.50 25.89 29.79
CA THR A 218 3.25 25.44 28.61
C THR A 218 4.62 24.86 28.91
N ALA A 219 5.09 24.84 30.12
CA ALA A 219 6.48 24.44 30.43
C ALA A 219 6.64 23.06 31.09
N GLU A 220 5.55 22.45 31.62
CA GLU A 220 5.67 21.18 32.36
C GLU A 220 5.26 19.94 31.61
N ARG A 221 4.58 20.03 30.47
CA ARG A 221 4.11 18.86 29.70
C ARG A 221 5.13 18.32 28.68
N LEU A 222 6.27 18.96 28.50
CA LEU A 222 7.39 18.44 27.70
C LEU A 222 8.36 17.58 28.52
N LYS A 223 8.09 17.36 29.80
CA LYS A 223 8.85 16.40 30.58
C LYS A 223 8.42 14.98 30.19
N GLU A 224 9.32 14.38 29.44
CA GLU A 224 9.50 12.93 29.27
C GLU A 224 8.23 12.10 29.44
N ASN A 225 7.56 11.85 28.33
CA ASN A 225 6.53 10.83 28.28
C ASN A 225 7.21 9.48 28.56
N PRO A 226 7.00 8.84 29.74
CA PRO A 226 7.66 7.57 30.08
C PRO A 226 7.32 6.44 29.09
N GLU A 227 6.27 6.60 28.29
CA GLU A 227 5.96 5.68 27.18
C GLU A 227 7.04 5.69 26.11
N PHE A 228 7.77 6.81 25.88
CA PHE A 228 8.90 6.86 24.94
C PHE A 228 10.16 6.17 25.49
N ALA A 229 10.36 6.16 26.79
CA ALA A 229 11.51 5.49 27.41
C ALA A 229 11.33 3.94 27.45
N ALA A 230 10.10 3.45 27.47
CA ALA A 230 9.81 2.02 27.39
C ALA A 230 9.94 1.44 25.97
N LEU A 231 10.06 2.28 24.95
CA LEU A 231 10.20 1.94 23.52
C LEU A 231 11.62 1.47 23.12
N VAL A 232 12.52 1.25 24.07
CA VAL A 232 13.79 0.57 23.83
C VAL A 232 13.56 -0.92 23.90
N SER A 233 12.69 -1.46 23.03
CA SER A 233 12.54 -2.90 22.88
C SER A 233 13.80 -3.47 22.21
N SER A 234 14.10 -4.71 22.54
CA SER A 234 15.30 -5.44 22.12
C SER A 234 15.39 -5.67 20.59
N ASP A 235 14.32 -5.41 19.84
CA ASP A 235 14.27 -5.57 18.38
C ASP A 235 14.16 -4.21 17.66
N PRO A 236 15.20 -3.80 16.91
CA PRO A 236 15.23 -2.52 16.20
C PRO A 236 14.07 -2.31 15.22
N ILE A 237 13.55 -3.38 14.61
CA ILE A 237 12.44 -3.30 13.66
C ILE A 237 11.15 -2.98 14.40
N THR A 238 10.87 -3.69 15.48
CA THR A 238 9.70 -3.41 16.33
C THR A 238 9.74 -1.99 16.87
N ALA A 239 10.88 -1.53 17.37
CA ALA A 239 11.05 -0.15 17.84
C ALA A 239 10.84 0.89 16.72
N ALA A 240 11.21 0.58 15.47
CA ALA A 240 10.94 1.47 14.33
C ALA A 240 9.45 1.54 14.01
N ILE A 241 8.71 0.42 14.07
CA ILE A 241 7.26 0.36 13.86
C ILE A 241 6.54 1.19 14.93
N GLU A 242 6.90 1.05 16.18
CA GLU A 242 6.29 1.79 17.28
C GLU A 242 6.53 3.29 17.15
N ARG A 243 7.76 3.70 16.79
CA ARG A 243 8.08 5.10 16.49
C ARG A 243 7.29 5.65 15.31
N TYR A 244 7.14 4.86 14.24
CA TYR A 244 6.31 5.24 13.13
C TYR A 244 4.84 5.44 13.54
N ASN A 245 4.27 4.51 14.29
CA ASN A 245 2.88 4.61 14.76
C ASN A 245 2.66 5.85 15.64
N ALA A 246 3.60 6.15 16.54
CA ALA A 246 3.57 7.36 17.37
C ALA A 246 3.68 8.64 16.53
N ALA A 247 4.57 8.65 15.52
CA ALA A 247 4.71 9.78 14.59
C ALA A 247 3.45 9.98 13.73
N ALA A 248 2.86 8.90 13.20
CA ALA A 248 1.64 8.95 12.42
C ALA A 248 0.45 9.48 13.24
N GLU A 249 0.34 9.05 14.50
CA GLU A 249 -0.66 9.57 15.43
C GLU A 249 -0.41 11.07 15.73
N GLY A 250 0.83 11.49 15.87
CA GLY A 250 1.21 12.90 16.01
C GLY A 250 0.77 13.73 14.80
N VAL A 251 1.04 13.25 13.59
CA VAL A 251 0.57 13.89 12.34
C VAL A 251 -0.95 13.98 12.32
N ARG A 252 -1.65 12.90 12.69
CA ARG A 252 -3.11 12.89 12.74
C ARG A 252 -3.65 13.98 13.65
N ARG A 253 -3.12 14.11 14.87
CA ARG A 253 -3.56 15.13 15.84
C ARG A 253 -3.31 16.55 15.34
N ILE A 254 -2.16 16.81 14.73
CA ILE A 254 -1.84 18.13 14.16
C ILE A 254 -2.84 18.52 13.07
N TYR A 255 -3.19 17.58 12.17
CA TYR A 255 -4.16 17.85 11.11
C TYR A 255 -5.58 18.00 11.63
N GLU A 256 -5.97 17.28 12.67
CA GLU A 256 -7.28 17.45 13.33
C GLU A 256 -7.39 18.85 13.94
N GLU A 257 -6.39 19.30 14.70
CA GLU A 257 -6.36 20.65 15.28
C GLU A 257 -6.35 21.73 14.20
N TYR A 258 -5.53 21.56 13.16
CA TYR A 258 -5.51 22.51 12.03
C TYR A 258 -6.87 22.63 11.36
N ASN A 259 -7.54 21.52 11.08
CA ASN A 259 -8.86 21.55 10.47
C ASN A 259 -9.89 22.21 11.37
N GLY A 260 -9.79 22.06 12.70
CA GLY A 260 -10.67 22.72 13.68
C GLY A 260 -10.53 24.23 13.71
N ILE A 261 -9.36 24.78 13.40
CA ILE A 261 -9.11 26.23 13.38
C ILE A 261 -9.13 26.86 11.99
N LYS A 262 -9.15 26.04 10.93
CA LYS A 262 -9.09 26.51 9.53
C LYS A 262 -10.19 27.49 9.17
N SER A 263 -11.41 27.30 9.70
CA SER A 263 -12.55 28.18 9.49
C SER A 263 -12.32 29.59 10.05
N LEU A 264 -11.55 29.73 11.15
CA LEU A 264 -11.24 31.00 11.76
C LEU A 264 -10.36 31.85 10.84
N PHE A 265 -9.44 31.24 10.09
CA PHE A 265 -8.56 31.93 9.14
C PHE A 265 -9.27 32.30 7.83
N SER A 266 -10.26 31.53 7.40
CA SER A 266 -11.04 31.85 6.21
C SER A 266 -12.01 33.02 6.43
N SER A 267 -12.52 33.20 7.65
CA SER A 267 -13.42 34.31 8.02
C SER A 267 -12.70 35.64 8.23
N ALA A 268 -11.38 35.62 8.47
CA ALA A 268 -10.59 36.82 8.74
C ALA A 268 -10.21 37.63 7.46
N GLY A 269 -10.73 37.27 6.27
CA GLY A 269 -10.51 38.02 5.03
C GLY A 269 -9.05 38.06 4.53
N ALA A 270 -8.16 37.27 5.14
CA ALA A 270 -6.77 37.18 4.73
C ALA A 270 -6.68 36.57 3.33
N GLY A 271 -6.13 37.34 2.38
CA GLY A 271 -5.86 36.85 1.02
C GLY A 271 -4.97 35.62 1.04
N LYS A 272 -5.07 34.78 0.01
CA LYS A 272 -4.35 33.49 -0.10
C LYS A 272 -2.83 33.56 0.15
N LYS A 273 -2.22 34.74 0.09
CA LYS A 273 -0.76 34.95 0.27
C LYS A 273 -0.32 35.30 1.69
N GLU A 274 -1.24 35.63 2.60
CA GLU A 274 -0.91 36.16 3.93
C GLU A 274 -1.38 35.28 5.09
N ASN A 275 -1.86 34.08 4.79
CA ASN A 275 -2.30 33.16 5.82
C ASN A 275 -1.09 32.48 6.50
N PRO A 276 -0.80 32.78 7.77
CA PRO A 276 0.38 32.21 8.47
C PRO A 276 0.32 30.69 8.61
N VAL A 277 -0.82 30.08 8.32
CA VAL A 277 -1.05 28.63 8.38
C VAL A 277 -0.88 27.96 7.01
N MET A 278 -0.44 28.70 5.99
CA MET A 278 -0.14 28.12 4.65
C MET A 278 1.02 27.09 4.66
N ALA A 279 1.73 26.91 5.77
CA ALA A 279 2.69 25.83 5.95
C ALA A 279 2.03 24.43 5.82
N PHE A 280 0.72 24.32 6.06
CA PHE A 280 -0.06 23.09 5.88
C PHE A 280 -0.68 23.00 4.48
N THR A 281 0.12 23.19 3.44
CA THR A 281 -0.36 23.09 2.04
C THR A 281 -0.55 21.66 1.59
N LYS A 282 0.06 20.68 2.28
CA LYS A 282 -0.04 19.26 1.98
C LYS A 282 -1.28 18.65 2.61
N SER A 283 -1.87 17.67 1.93
CA SER A 283 -2.94 16.89 2.53
C SER A 283 -2.41 15.98 3.65
N TYR A 284 -3.29 15.52 4.53
CA TYR A 284 -2.94 14.53 5.55
C TYR A 284 -2.29 13.28 4.94
N ASN A 285 -2.87 12.75 3.87
CA ASN A 285 -2.35 11.56 3.21
C ASN A 285 -0.99 11.78 2.56
N ASP A 286 -0.69 12.99 2.06
CA ASP A 286 0.63 13.32 1.54
C ASP A 286 1.67 13.36 2.66
N ALA A 287 1.33 13.94 3.81
CA ALA A 287 2.21 13.95 4.98
C ALA A 287 2.49 12.53 5.52
N ILE A 288 1.47 11.68 5.57
CA ILE A 288 1.63 10.27 5.95
C ILE A 288 2.48 9.51 4.92
N ARG A 289 2.30 9.77 3.62
CA ARG A 289 3.12 9.15 2.56
C ARG A 289 4.60 9.51 2.71
N GLU A 290 4.91 10.78 2.94
CA GLU A 290 6.29 11.22 3.20
C GLU A 290 6.87 10.59 4.46
N LEU A 291 6.10 10.54 5.53
CA LEU A 291 6.50 9.87 6.77
C LEU A 291 6.85 8.40 6.53
N ARG A 292 6.03 7.67 5.75
CA ARG A 292 6.30 6.30 5.35
C ARG A 292 7.62 6.18 4.59
N GLY A 293 7.83 7.05 3.59
CA GLY A 293 9.07 7.09 2.81
C GLY A 293 10.31 7.24 3.67
N MET A 294 10.26 8.10 4.70
CA MET A 294 11.35 8.27 5.66
C MET A 294 11.63 6.98 6.44
N TYR A 295 10.59 6.31 6.96
CA TYR A 295 10.76 5.08 7.73
C TYR A 295 11.17 3.89 6.88
N TRP A 296 10.65 3.76 5.66
CA TRP A 296 11.11 2.76 4.70
C TRP A 296 12.58 2.94 4.33
N LYS A 297 13.00 4.19 4.10
CA LYS A 297 14.42 4.49 3.85
C LYS A 297 15.28 4.09 5.06
N GLN A 298 14.89 4.48 6.26
CA GLN A 298 15.60 4.13 7.49
C GLN A 298 15.69 2.60 7.69
N LEU A 299 14.64 1.85 7.34
CA LEU A 299 14.64 0.39 7.45
C LEU A 299 15.70 -0.23 6.55
N PHE A 300 15.84 0.24 5.30
CA PHE A 300 16.85 -0.27 4.36
C PHE A 300 18.28 0.15 4.70
N GLU A 301 18.48 1.12 5.57
CA GLU A 301 19.78 1.51 6.11
C GLU A 301 20.15 0.70 7.38
N MET A 302 19.25 -0.12 7.91
CA MET A 302 19.52 -0.96 9.08
C MET A 302 20.42 -2.15 8.71
N PRO A 303 21.51 -2.42 9.48
CA PRO A 303 22.44 -3.51 9.16
C PRO A 303 21.75 -4.87 9.05
N GLN A 304 20.73 -5.14 9.87
CA GLN A 304 20.00 -6.41 9.87
C GLN A 304 19.31 -6.75 8.54
N LEU A 305 19.00 -5.74 7.75
CA LEU A 305 18.40 -5.91 6.44
C LEU A 305 19.40 -5.64 5.32
N PHE A 306 20.21 -4.59 5.47
CA PHE A 306 21.17 -4.14 4.49
C PHE A 306 22.26 -5.19 4.23
N ASP A 307 22.82 -5.79 5.29
CA ASP A 307 23.88 -6.79 5.18
C ASP A 307 23.39 -8.12 4.58
N ALA A 308 22.07 -8.34 4.56
CA ALA A 308 21.47 -9.53 3.96
C ALA A 308 21.23 -9.40 2.44
N MET A 309 21.48 -8.23 1.84
CA MET A 309 21.21 -7.94 0.43
C MET A 309 22.51 -7.86 -0.38
N THR A 310 22.47 -8.33 -1.65
CA THR A 310 23.53 -8.05 -2.61
C THR A 310 23.53 -6.55 -2.97
N TYR A 311 24.64 -6.06 -3.54
CA TYR A 311 24.77 -4.66 -3.94
C TYR A 311 23.67 -4.24 -4.96
N GLU A 312 23.38 -5.11 -5.93
CA GLU A 312 22.33 -4.86 -6.92
C GLU A 312 20.94 -4.76 -6.26
N MET A 313 20.62 -5.67 -5.32
CA MET A 313 19.40 -5.60 -4.55
C MET A 313 19.28 -4.30 -3.75
N GLN A 314 20.35 -3.85 -3.10
CA GLN A 314 20.37 -2.59 -2.37
C GLN A 314 20.01 -1.40 -3.27
N GLN A 315 20.58 -1.34 -4.47
CA GLN A 315 20.29 -0.30 -5.45
C GLN A 315 18.83 -0.33 -5.92
N ASP A 316 18.30 -1.51 -6.16
CA ASP A 316 16.92 -1.67 -6.61
C ASP A 316 15.90 -1.32 -5.53
N TYR A 317 16.14 -1.72 -4.28
CA TYR A 317 15.28 -1.35 -3.17
C TYR A 317 15.31 0.16 -2.89
N GLN A 318 16.44 0.83 -3.04
CA GLN A 318 16.50 2.28 -2.93
C GLN A 318 15.64 2.99 -4.00
N LYS A 319 15.61 2.47 -5.24
CA LYS A 319 14.71 2.99 -6.30
C LYS A 319 13.23 2.74 -5.98
N ARG A 320 12.93 1.60 -5.34
CA ARG A 320 11.57 1.19 -4.97
C ARG A 320 10.99 1.91 -3.75
N ILE A 321 11.76 2.71 -3.02
CA ILE A 321 11.25 3.46 -1.85
C ILE A 321 10.01 4.28 -2.21
N LYS A 322 9.97 4.90 -3.39
CA LYS A 322 8.78 5.64 -3.87
C LYS A 322 7.53 4.78 -4.02
N GLU A 323 7.68 3.52 -4.39
CA GLU A 323 6.56 2.57 -4.45
C GLU A 323 6.13 2.18 -3.04
N LEU A 324 7.10 1.98 -2.14
CA LEU A 324 6.86 1.58 -0.76
C LEU A 324 6.20 2.68 0.09
N GLU A 325 6.32 3.96 -0.27
CA GLU A 325 5.57 5.06 0.33
C GLU A 325 4.05 4.85 0.29
N GLY A 326 3.55 4.06 -0.67
CA GLY A 326 2.15 3.67 -0.76
C GLY A 326 1.72 2.61 0.26
N TYR A 327 2.66 1.92 0.90
CA TYR A 327 2.38 0.85 1.86
C TYR A 327 2.61 1.32 3.29
N ASP A 328 1.70 0.99 4.20
CA ASP A 328 1.88 1.29 5.61
C ASP A 328 3.16 0.64 6.15
N PHE A 329 3.90 1.38 6.98
CA PHE A 329 5.07 0.88 7.66
C PHE A 329 4.65 -0.01 8.84
N SER A 330 4.31 -1.24 8.54
CA SER A 330 3.74 -2.22 9.47
C SER A 330 4.54 -3.51 9.49
N ALA A 331 4.40 -4.28 10.55
CA ALA A 331 5.05 -5.60 10.66
C ALA A 331 4.73 -6.49 9.46
N TYR A 332 3.47 -6.50 9.00
CA TYR A 332 3.05 -7.28 7.85
C TYR A 332 3.82 -6.90 6.57
N ASN A 333 3.87 -5.62 6.24
CA ASN A 333 4.54 -5.16 5.02
C ASN A 333 6.06 -5.35 5.10
N ILE A 334 6.65 -5.15 6.27
CA ILE A 334 8.09 -5.40 6.50
C ILE A 334 8.43 -6.89 6.33
N LEU A 335 7.61 -7.78 6.90
CA LEU A 335 7.78 -9.23 6.71
C LEU A 335 7.63 -9.62 5.25
N THR A 336 6.66 -9.06 4.53
CA THR A 336 6.48 -9.29 3.09
C THR A 336 7.72 -8.90 2.29
N VAL A 337 8.31 -7.74 2.57
CA VAL A 337 9.55 -7.29 1.93
C VAL A 337 10.73 -8.21 2.29
N ARG A 338 10.85 -8.63 3.55
CA ARG A 338 11.91 -9.58 3.97
C ARG A 338 11.78 -10.93 3.26
N GLU A 339 10.57 -11.45 3.12
CA GLU A 339 10.33 -12.69 2.37
C GLU A 339 10.70 -12.53 0.89
N GLU A 340 10.37 -11.39 0.28
CA GLU A 340 10.76 -11.09 -1.10
C GLU A 340 12.28 -11.05 -1.26
N ILE A 341 12.99 -10.35 -0.36
CA ILE A 341 14.45 -10.33 -0.30
C ILE A 341 15.02 -11.75 -0.20
N SER A 342 14.49 -12.55 0.73
CA SER A 342 14.97 -13.91 0.96
C SER A 342 14.76 -14.83 -0.25
N ARG A 343 13.63 -14.70 -0.95
CA ARG A 343 13.36 -15.48 -2.17
C ARG A 343 14.28 -15.09 -3.32
N ASN A 344 14.58 -13.82 -3.45
CA ASN A 344 15.36 -13.29 -4.57
C ASN A 344 16.88 -13.36 -4.31
N LEU A 345 17.31 -13.62 -3.06
CA LEU A 345 18.71 -13.58 -2.68
C LEU A 345 19.56 -14.58 -3.48
N LEU A 346 19.12 -15.82 -3.59
CA LEU A 346 19.87 -16.86 -4.32
C LEU A 346 19.99 -16.52 -5.81
N SER A 347 18.88 -16.12 -6.44
CA SER A 347 18.90 -15.72 -7.86
C SER A 347 19.73 -14.46 -8.09
N SER A 348 19.76 -13.53 -7.14
CA SER A 348 20.60 -12.33 -7.22
C SER A 348 22.07 -12.66 -7.07
N ILE A 349 22.44 -13.58 -6.19
CA ILE A 349 23.83 -14.07 -6.06
C ILE A 349 24.27 -14.74 -7.35
N ASP A 350 23.45 -15.62 -7.92
CA ASP A 350 23.75 -16.28 -9.19
C ASP A 350 23.94 -15.27 -10.33
N HIS A 351 23.06 -14.25 -10.39
CA HIS A 351 23.16 -13.17 -11.37
C HIS A 351 24.45 -12.36 -11.21
N GLU A 352 24.82 -12.00 -9.98
CA GLU A 352 26.06 -11.28 -9.72
C GLU A 352 27.30 -12.10 -10.06
N ILE A 353 27.29 -13.42 -9.82
CA ILE A 353 28.37 -14.33 -10.20
C ILE A 353 28.48 -14.38 -11.71
N ILE A 354 27.39 -14.55 -12.44
CA ILE A 354 27.37 -14.56 -13.91
C ILE A 354 27.92 -13.24 -14.46
N LYS A 355 27.46 -12.11 -13.93
CA LYS A 355 27.92 -10.78 -14.32
C LYS A 355 29.43 -10.58 -14.07
N LEU A 356 29.92 -11.02 -12.92
CA LEU A 356 31.34 -11.01 -12.63
C LEU A 356 32.14 -11.88 -13.63
N PHE A 357 31.59 -13.03 -13.98
CA PHE A 357 32.19 -13.91 -14.97
C PHE A 357 32.20 -13.25 -16.37
N ASP A 358 31.10 -12.64 -16.77
CA ASP A 358 30.98 -11.91 -18.04
C ASP A 358 31.93 -10.71 -18.08
N ASP A 359 31.95 -9.89 -17.02
CA ASP A 359 32.88 -8.77 -16.90
C ASP A 359 34.33 -9.24 -16.96
N TRP A 360 34.63 -10.37 -16.32
CA TRP A 360 35.95 -10.97 -16.35
C TRP A 360 36.31 -11.52 -17.74
N THR A 361 35.42 -12.20 -18.44
CA THR A 361 35.62 -12.71 -19.80
C THR A 361 35.68 -11.60 -20.83
N ASN A 362 34.86 -10.56 -20.70
CA ASN A 362 34.86 -9.37 -21.59
C ASN A 362 36.15 -8.57 -21.48
N LEU A 363 36.84 -8.55 -20.33
CA LEU A 363 38.15 -7.95 -20.17
C LEU A 363 39.24 -8.64 -21.03
N HIS A 364 38.99 -9.88 -21.46
CA HIS A 364 39.88 -10.61 -22.38
C HIS A 364 39.52 -10.38 -23.85
N TYR A 365 38.34 -9.86 -24.16
CA TYR A 365 37.88 -9.61 -25.54
C TYR A 365 38.21 -8.21 -26.08
N ASN A 366 38.58 -7.24 -25.23
CA ASN A 366 39.00 -5.91 -25.63
C ASN A 366 40.52 -5.91 -25.96
N ASP A 367 40.83 -6.41 -27.14
CA ASP A 367 42.13 -6.86 -27.53
C ASP A 367 43.13 -5.77 -27.85
N GLU A 368 42.74 -4.61 -28.30
CA GLU A 368 43.67 -3.55 -28.75
C GLU A 368 44.48 -2.94 -27.60
N TYR A 369 44.03 -3.03 -26.36
CA TYR A 369 44.67 -2.41 -25.20
C TYR A 369 45.08 -3.38 -24.09
N SER A 370 44.85 -4.69 -24.28
CA SER A 370 45.22 -5.71 -23.31
C SER A 370 46.70 -6.05 -23.44
N LYS A 371 47.47 -5.85 -22.36
CA LYS A 371 48.88 -6.27 -22.28
C LYS A 371 49.07 -7.78 -22.37
N ASN A 372 48.02 -8.56 -22.40
CA ASN A 372 48.01 -10.01 -22.45
C ASN A 372 47.80 -10.57 -23.86
N VAL A 373 47.54 -9.70 -24.82
CA VAL A 373 47.33 -10.10 -26.22
C VAL A 373 48.62 -9.89 -27.02
N HIS A 374 49.05 -10.93 -27.68
CA HIS A 374 50.21 -10.88 -28.59
C HIS A 374 49.77 -11.22 -30.02
N TYR A 375 50.20 -10.42 -30.96
CA TYR A 375 49.94 -10.61 -32.37
C TYR A 375 51.13 -11.34 -33.02
N TYR A 376 50.86 -12.50 -33.60
CA TYR A 376 51.85 -13.26 -34.36
C TYR A 376 51.34 -13.49 -35.79
N ASN A 377 52.06 -13.00 -36.80
CA ASN A 377 51.79 -13.24 -38.21
C ASN A 377 50.33 -13.15 -38.62
N GLY A 378 49.60 -12.12 -38.13
CA GLY A 378 48.18 -11.91 -38.40
C GLY A 378 47.22 -12.64 -37.49
N TRP A 379 47.69 -13.32 -36.48
CA TRP A 379 46.83 -13.89 -35.41
C TRP A 379 46.97 -13.11 -34.13
N CYS A 380 45.86 -13.04 -33.43
CA CYS A 380 45.82 -12.56 -32.07
C CYS A 380 45.76 -13.76 -31.11
N THR A 381 46.72 -13.89 -30.22
CA THR A 381 46.65 -14.89 -29.16
C THR A 381 46.95 -14.27 -27.82
N ASN A 382 46.21 -14.72 -26.81
CA ASN A 382 46.53 -14.38 -25.44
C ASN A 382 47.84 -15.09 -25.06
N SER A 383 48.86 -14.36 -24.59
CA SER A 383 50.14 -14.91 -24.21
C SER A 383 49.97 -15.89 -23.05
N ALA A 384 49.87 -17.17 -23.40
CA ALA A 384 49.86 -18.27 -22.47
C ALA A 384 48.47 -18.56 -21.80
N TYR A 385 47.37 -18.05 -22.32
CA TYR A 385 46.07 -18.26 -21.66
C TYR A 385 46.13 -18.01 -20.14
N LYS A 386 47.00 -17.09 -19.74
CA LYS A 386 47.14 -16.75 -18.32
C LYS A 386 46.00 -15.89 -17.91
N ILE A 387 45.21 -16.42 -17.01
CA ILE A 387 44.17 -15.66 -16.29
C ILE A 387 44.82 -14.44 -15.69
N ASN A 388 44.31 -13.26 -15.99
CA ASN A 388 44.76 -12.03 -15.36
C ASN A 388 44.54 -12.16 -13.84
N ARG A 389 45.58 -12.06 -13.04
CA ARG A 389 45.49 -12.20 -11.59
C ARG A 389 44.87 -10.98 -10.89
N LYS A 390 44.63 -9.89 -11.63
CA LYS A 390 43.98 -8.69 -11.10
C LYS A 390 42.59 -8.60 -11.70
N VAL A 391 41.63 -9.01 -10.93
CA VAL A 391 40.20 -8.80 -11.23
C VAL A 391 39.71 -7.71 -10.31
N ILE A 392 39.11 -6.65 -10.86
CA ILE A 392 38.53 -5.56 -10.10
C ILE A 392 37.02 -5.82 -9.99
N PHE A 393 36.59 -6.16 -8.81
CA PHE A 393 35.17 -6.38 -8.54
C PHE A 393 34.52 -5.08 -8.05
N ARG A 394 33.34 -4.79 -8.57
CA ARG A 394 32.49 -3.71 -8.04
C ARG A 394 31.61 -4.28 -6.92
N CYS A 395 32.06 -4.21 -5.70
CA CYS A 395 31.30 -4.63 -4.53
C CYS A 395 31.58 -3.72 -3.32
N ASN A 396 30.72 -3.81 -2.31
CA ASN A 396 30.84 -2.99 -1.09
C ASN A 396 32.08 -3.28 -0.23
N ALA A 397 32.82 -4.35 -0.55
CA ALA A 397 34.06 -4.69 0.16
C ALA A 397 35.28 -3.87 -0.29
N PHE A 398 35.11 -2.95 -1.24
CA PHE A 398 36.21 -2.16 -1.78
C PHE A 398 35.96 -0.66 -1.63
N ASP A 399 36.98 0.08 -1.22
CA ASP A 399 36.95 1.53 -1.24
C ASP A 399 37.31 2.09 -2.62
N THR A 400 36.73 3.23 -2.99
CA THR A 400 37.14 4.00 -4.15
C THR A 400 38.20 5.01 -3.73
N TYR A 401 39.42 4.89 -4.26
CA TYR A 401 40.44 5.91 -4.15
C TYR A 401 40.80 6.37 -5.58
N ASP A 402 40.72 7.66 -5.83
CA ASP A 402 40.94 8.29 -7.13
C ASP A 402 40.16 7.63 -8.28
N GLY A 403 38.89 7.25 -8.05
CA GLY A 403 38.04 6.58 -9.05
C GLY A 403 38.45 5.16 -9.36
N ARG A 404 39.35 4.55 -8.61
CA ARG A 404 39.76 3.16 -8.72
C ARG A 404 39.31 2.37 -7.50
N PHE A 405 38.81 1.17 -7.71
CA PHE A 405 38.50 0.25 -6.64
C PHE A 405 39.77 -0.41 -6.12
N CYS A 406 40.10 -0.26 -4.87
CA CYS A 406 41.17 -0.92 -4.18
C CYS A 406 40.62 -1.91 -3.16
N PRO A 407 41.09 -3.17 -3.12
CA PRO A 407 40.67 -4.10 -2.08
C PRO A 407 41.08 -3.58 -0.70
N ARG A 408 40.19 -3.67 0.27
CA ARG A 408 40.57 -3.50 1.67
C ARG A 408 41.36 -4.74 2.10
N TYR A 409 42.55 -4.56 2.60
CA TYR A 409 43.32 -5.58 3.25
C TYR A 409 42.98 -5.64 4.73
#